data_5890ea9e2519c0dbb7f4ce180725559e
#
_entry.id   5890ea9e2519c0dbb7f4ce180725559e
#
_cell.length_a   1.000
_cell.length_b   1.000
_cell.length_c   1.000
_cell.angle_alpha   90.00
_cell.angle_beta   90.00
_cell.angle_gamma   90.00
#
_symmetry.space_group_name_H-M   'P 1'
#
loop_
_entity.id
_entity.type
_entity.pdbx_description
1 polymer ?
#
loop_
_entity_poly.entity_id
_entity_poly.type
_entity_poly.pdbx_seq_one_letter_code
_entity_poly.pdbx_strand_id
1 'polypeptide(L)'
;MKIRIRMLLVPILTIAMLTACGQDPELIQFRKSIDEFCTKVSEIDTAINSIDAQASDATAQLLSCLDELDMVFKSFAGLDFPEEFDYLEALAAESSEYMTEAVSSYHIAYSNNSYNEYTAAYAKENYSRAYKRVQIIIAFLHGDVPDDADLTVEYSDHDDAPDES
;
A
#
# COMPACT_ATOMS: atom_id res chain seq x y z
N MET A 1 9.75 -16.96 24.16
CA MET A 1 9.81 -15.51 23.89
C MET A 1 8.46 -15.11 23.31
N LYS A 2 7.65 -14.32 24.06
CA LYS A 2 6.30 -13.97 23.61
C LYS A 2 6.42 -12.78 22.64
N ILE A 3 6.36 -13.03 21.33
CA ILE A 3 6.28 -11.98 20.32
C ILE A 3 4.87 -11.38 20.40
N ARG A 4 4.78 -10.19 20.99
CA ARG A 4 3.54 -9.39 20.95
C ARG A 4 3.59 -8.55 19.66
N ILE A 5 3.07 -9.11 18.58
CA ILE A 5 2.77 -8.32 17.38
C ILE A 5 1.65 -7.35 17.78
N ARG A 6 2.01 -6.11 18.07
CA ARG A 6 1.03 -5.02 18.21
C ARG A 6 0.66 -4.56 16.81
N MET A 7 -0.46 -5.09 16.38
CA MET A 7 -1.07 -4.76 15.13
C MET A 7 -1.62 -3.35 15.13
N LEU A 8 -1.22 -2.59 14.12
CA LEU A 8 -1.91 -1.37 13.71
C LEU A 8 -3.20 -1.80 13.00
N LEU A 9 -4.32 -1.69 13.70
CA LEU A 9 -5.65 -1.73 13.11
C LEU A 9 -5.75 -0.55 12.12
N VAL A 10 -5.68 -0.85 10.83
CA VAL A 10 -6.08 0.09 9.79
C VAL A 10 -7.61 0.19 9.87
N PRO A 11 -8.20 1.34 10.18
CA PRO A 11 -9.64 1.49 10.15
C PRO A 11 -10.11 1.32 8.70
N ILE A 12 -10.93 0.29 8.46
CA ILE A 12 -11.65 0.12 7.19
C ILE A 12 -12.60 1.31 7.07
N LEU A 13 -12.23 2.26 6.23
CA LEU A 13 -13.04 3.42 5.94
C LEU A 13 -14.03 3.05 4.84
N THR A 14 -15.29 2.89 5.21
CA THR A 14 -16.39 2.70 4.26
C THR A 14 -16.57 3.98 3.43
N ILE A 15 -16.31 3.88 2.12
CA ILE A 15 -16.49 4.96 1.16
C ILE A 15 -17.99 5.24 1.01
N ALA A 16 -18.44 6.34 1.58
CA ALA A 16 -19.80 6.86 1.33
C ALA A 16 -19.82 7.54 -0.04
N MET A 17 -20.48 6.90 -1.02
CA MET A 17 -20.69 7.38 -2.37
C MET A 17 -21.42 8.72 -2.37
N LEU A 18 -20.73 9.80 -2.74
CA LEU A 18 -21.39 11.04 -3.16
C LEU A 18 -21.85 10.86 -4.61
N THR A 19 -23.15 10.69 -4.79
CA THR A 19 -23.82 10.66 -6.10
C THR A 19 -23.84 12.07 -6.68
N ALA A 20 -22.96 12.36 -7.62
CA ALA A 20 -23.03 13.54 -8.49
C ALA A 20 -23.07 13.12 -9.95
N CYS A 21 -23.95 13.75 -10.66
CA CYS A 21 -24.40 13.54 -12.05
C CYS A 21 -23.24 13.50 -13.05
N GLY A 22 -23.16 12.42 -13.88
CA GLY A 22 -22.22 12.32 -14.99
C GLY A 22 -20.86 11.73 -14.57
N GLN A 23 -20.85 10.51 -14.00
CA GLN A 23 -19.59 9.86 -13.62
C GLN A 23 -18.89 9.32 -14.86
N ASP A 24 -17.61 9.73 -15.02
CA ASP A 24 -16.70 9.17 -15.99
C ASP A 24 -16.58 7.65 -15.75
N PRO A 25 -16.80 6.79 -16.77
CA PRO A 25 -16.66 5.35 -16.63
C PRO A 25 -15.25 4.92 -16.16
N GLU A 26 -14.22 5.66 -16.54
CA GLU A 26 -12.83 5.44 -16.13
C GLU A 26 -12.66 5.65 -14.61
N LEU A 27 -13.18 6.76 -14.10
CA LEU A 27 -13.17 7.05 -12.67
C LEU A 27 -13.95 6.01 -11.83
N ILE A 28 -15.08 5.51 -12.36
CA ILE A 28 -15.84 4.45 -11.69
C ILE A 28 -15.00 3.16 -11.61
N GLN A 29 -14.36 2.79 -12.71
CA GLN A 29 -13.54 1.59 -12.76
C GLN A 29 -12.31 1.72 -11.85
N PHE A 30 -11.65 2.88 -11.87
CA PHE A 30 -10.51 3.17 -11.00
C PHE A 30 -10.90 3.04 -9.52
N ARG A 31 -11.97 3.69 -9.07
CA ARG A 31 -12.48 3.57 -7.69
C ARG A 31 -12.78 2.13 -7.29
N LYS A 32 -13.37 1.35 -8.19
CA LYS A 32 -13.60 -0.07 -7.96
C LYS A 32 -12.30 -0.83 -7.76
N SER A 33 -11.27 -0.55 -8.55
CA SER A 33 -9.94 -1.17 -8.41
C SER A 33 -9.27 -0.80 -7.07
N ILE A 34 -9.45 0.43 -6.59
CA ILE A 34 -9.00 0.85 -5.26
C ILE A 34 -9.74 0.08 -4.14
N ASP A 35 -11.05 -0.07 -4.25
CA ASP A 35 -11.86 -0.84 -3.28
C ASP A 35 -11.44 -2.32 -3.26
N GLU A 36 -11.18 -2.91 -4.42
CA GLU A 36 -10.68 -4.28 -4.55
C GLU A 36 -9.29 -4.43 -3.91
N PHE A 37 -8.39 -3.47 -4.13
CA PHE A 37 -7.09 -3.42 -3.47
C PHE A 37 -7.24 -3.38 -1.94
N CYS A 38 -8.02 -2.44 -1.40
CA CYS A 38 -8.24 -2.30 0.04
C CYS A 38 -8.86 -3.57 0.66
N THR A 39 -9.79 -4.21 -0.06
CA THR A 39 -10.41 -5.47 0.37
C THR A 39 -9.36 -6.58 0.46
N LYS A 40 -8.55 -6.75 -0.56
CA LYS A 40 -7.50 -7.76 -0.60
C LYS A 40 -6.46 -7.57 0.51
N VAL A 41 -6.00 -6.34 0.72
CA VAL A 41 -5.09 -6.01 1.82
C VAL A 41 -5.70 -6.39 3.16
N SER A 42 -6.97 -6.05 3.40
CA SER A 42 -7.68 -6.39 4.64
C SER A 42 -7.85 -7.91 4.85
N GLU A 43 -8.10 -8.66 3.79
CA GLU A 43 -8.19 -10.12 3.82
C GLU A 43 -6.83 -10.73 4.22
N ILE A 44 -5.73 -10.27 3.61
CA ILE A 44 -4.37 -10.74 3.91
C ILE A 44 -3.97 -10.38 5.35
N ASP A 45 -4.24 -9.16 5.79
CA ASP A 45 -3.99 -8.74 7.17
C ASP A 45 -4.77 -9.60 8.18
N THR A 46 -6.00 -9.96 7.87
CA THR A 46 -6.80 -10.87 8.67
C THR A 46 -6.18 -12.27 8.71
N ALA A 47 -5.70 -12.77 7.57
CA ALA A 47 -5.02 -14.06 7.48
C ALA A 47 -3.74 -14.07 8.32
N ILE A 48 -2.88 -13.06 8.21
CA ILE A 48 -1.65 -12.89 9.01
C ILE A 48 -1.98 -12.92 10.51
N ASN A 49 -3.05 -12.24 10.92
CA ASN A 49 -3.45 -12.19 12.32
C ASN A 49 -4.01 -13.50 12.87
N SER A 50 -4.53 -14.34 12.00
CA SER A 50 -5.08 -15.63 12.37
C SER A 50 -4.01 -16.74 12.50
N ILE A 51 -2.76 -16.46 12.11
CA ILE A 51 -1.66 -17.42 12.18
C ILE A 51 -1.38 -17.77 13.65
N ASP A 52 -1.46 -19.08 13.99
CA ASP A 52 -0.99 -19.56 15.27
C ASP A 52 0.54 -19.56 15.32
N ALA A 53 1.11 -18.63 16.06
CA ALA A 53 2.56 -18.48 16.20
C ALA A 53 3.27 -19.73 16.79
N GLN A 54 2.53 -20.69 17.35
CA GLN A 54 3.06 -21.95 17.87
C GLN A 54 2.97 -23.11 16.83
N ALA A 55 2.30 -22.90 15.71
CA ALA A 55 2.24 -23.89 14.65
C ALA A 55 3.62 -24.11 14.02
N SER A 56 3.93 -25.34 13.66
CA SER A 56 5.22 -25.71 13.06
C SER A 56 5.47 -25.05 11.71
N ASP A 57 4.42 -24.63 11.01
CA ASP A 57 4.40 -23.98 9.70
C ASP A 57 4.07 -22.48 9.76
N ALA A 58 3.99 -21.89 10.96
CA ALA A 58 3.64 -20.47 11.13
C ALA A 58 4.48 -19.52 10.28
N THR A 59 5.79 -19.76 10.20
CA THR A 59 6.69 -18.96 9.35
C THR A 59 6.35 -19.10 7.86
N ALA A 60 6.06 -20.32 7.41
CA ALA A 60 5.71 -20.54 6.00
C ALA A 60 4.36 -19.87 5.65
N GLN A 61 3.39 -19.93 6.54
CA GLN A 61 2.10 -19.23 6.38
C GLN A 61 2.32 -17.71 6.31
N LEU A 62 3.12 -17.14 7.21
CA LEU A 62 3.44 -15.71 7.22
C LEU A 62 4.10 -15.28 5.90
N LEU A 63 5.13 -15.98 5.45
CA LEU A 63 5.84 -15.64 4.21
C LEU A 63 4.91 -15.76 2.99
N SER A 64 4.04 -16.77 2.95
CA SER A 64 3.03 -16.89 1.89
C SER A 64 2.05 -15.71 1.84
N CYS A 65 1.57 -15.24 3.00
CA CYS A 65 0.72 -14.05 3.06
C CYS A 65 1.47 -12.77 2.62
N LEU A 66 2.75 -12.66 2.98
CA LEU A 66 3.58 -11.52 2.56
C LEU A 66 3.83 -11.55 1.04
N ASP A 67 4.06 -12.72 0.44
CA ASP A 67 4.19 -12.87 -1.02
C ASP A 67 2.89 -12.45 -1.74
N GLU A 68 1.72 -12.82 -1.20
CA GLU A 68 0.44 -12.40 -1.74
C GLU A 68 0.26 -10.88 -1.63
N LEU A 69 0.67 -10.28 -0.52
CA LEU A 69 0.63 -8.84 -0.31
C LEU A 69 1.52 -8.09 -1.32
N ASP A 70 2.73 -8.59 -1.59
CA ASP A 70 3.61 -8.02 -2.61
C ASP A 70 2.95 -8.03 -4.01
N MET A 71 2.28 -9.12 -4.37
CA MET A 71 1.54 -9.19 -5.63
C MET A 71 0.37 -8.17 -5.68
N VAL A 72 -0.32 -7.98 -4.58
CA VAL A 72 -1.43 -7.01 -4.48
C VAL A 72 -0.92 -5.58 -4.63
N PHE A 73 0.22 -5.23 -4.00
CA PHE A 73 0.84 -3.92 -4.15
C PHE A 73 1.38 -3.67 -5.57
N LYS A 74 1.96 -4.68 -6.22
CA LYS A 74 2.36 -4.60 -7.62
C LYS A 74 1.18 -4.37 -8.56
N SER A 75 0.07 -5.05 -8.30
CA SER A 75 -1.16 -4.84 -9.08
C SER A 75 -1.73 -3.44 -8.88
N PHE A 76 -1.66 -2.90 -7.67
CA PHE A 76 -2.06 -1.54 -7.36
C PHE A 76 -1.20 -0.50 -8.06
N ALA A 77 0.12 -0.65 -8.03
CA ALA A 77 1.06 0.23 -8.74
C ALA A 77 0.94 0.16 -10.27
N GLY A 78 0.35 -0.89 -10.80
CA GLY A 78 0.08 -1.06 -12.24
C GLY A 78 -1.32 -0.61 -12.66
N LEU A 79 -2.10 0.03 -11.78
CA LEU A 79 -3.38 0.62 -12.17
C LEU A 79 -3.15 1.81 -13.10
N ASP A 80 -4.10 2.01 -14.00
CA ASP A 80 -4.18 3.20 -14.85
C ASP A 80 -4.89 4.29 -14.03
N PHE A 81 -4.16 5.33 -13.65
CA PHE A 81 -4.70 6.43 -12.85
C PHE A 81 -5.37 7.43 -13.80
N PRO A 82 -6.60 7.88 -13.49
CA PRO A 82 -7.23 8.97 -14.24
C PRO A 82 -6.38 10.25 -14.21
N GLU A 83 -6.46 11.07 -15.25
CA GLU A 83 -5.69 12.32 -15.42
C GLU A 83 -5.72 13.21 -14.16
N GLU A 84 -6.86 13.27 -13.46
CA GLU A 84 -7.02 14.04 -12.22
C GLU A 84 -6.20 13.46 -11.03
N PHE A 85 -5.71 12.23 -11.12
CA PHE A 85 -4.96 11.51 -10.08
C PHE A 85 -3.60 10.97 -10.55
N ASP A 86 -3.14 11.32 -11.77
CA ASP A 86 -1.89 10.84 -12.35
C ASP A 86 -0.66 11.14 -11.47
N TYR A 87 -0.69 12.27 -10.76
CA TYR A 87 0.35 12.65 -9.78
C TYR A 87 0.51 11.65 -8.62
N LEU A 88 -0.43 10.73 -8.42
CA LEU A 88 -0.35 9.67 -7.39
C LEU A 88 0.35 8.40 -7.89
N GLU A 89 0.59 8.24 -9.20
CA GLU A 89 1.24 7.05 -9.77
C GLU A 89 2.64 6.82 -9.17
N ALA A 90 3.43 7.88 -9.02
CA ALA A 90 4.76 7.78 -8.42
C ALA A 90 4.70 7.25 -6.99
N LEU A 91 3.71 7.70 -6.20
CA LEU A 91 3.49 7.20 -4.84
C LEU A 91 3.06 5.73 -4.82
N ALA A 92 2.23 5.31 -5.78
CA ALA A 92 1.80 3.92 -5.91
C ALA A 92 3.00 3.03 -6.28
N ALA A 93 3.85 3.47 -7.20
CA ALA A 93 5.09 2.78 -7.56
C ALA A 93 6.02 2.64 -6.35
N GLU A 94 6.30 3.73 -5.60
CA GLU A 94 7.09 3.69 -4.38
C GLU A 94 6.52 2.73 -3.33
N SER A 95 5.19 2.69 -3.17
CA SER A 95 4.56 1.79 -2.22
C SER A 95 4.84 0.33 -2.56
N SER A 96 4.80 -0.01 -3.85
CA SER A 96 5.11 -1.35 -4.35
C SER A 96 6.58 -1.71 -4.18
N GLU A 97 7.50 -0.78 -4.44
CA GLU A 97 8.94 -0.99 -4.25
C GLU A 97 9.26 -1.26 -2.77
N TYR A 98 8.73 -0.46 -1.84
CA TYR A 98 8.90 -0.69 -0.41
C TYR A 98 8.30 -2.02 0.04
N MET A 99 7.15 -2.43 -0.49
CA MET A 99 6.55 -3.71 -0.15
C MET A 99 7.42 -4.87 -0.67
N THR A 100 7.90 -4.80 -1.89
CA THR A 100 8.81 -5.82 -2.46
C THR A 100 10.08 -5.96 -1.63
N GLU A 101 10.70 -4.83 -1.21
CA GLU A 101 11.89 -4.84 -0.36
C GLU A 101 11.59 -5.42 1.03
N ALA A 102 10.43 -5.09 1.61
CA ALA A 102 9.98 -5.64 2.88
C ALA A 102 9.85 -7.16 2.82
N VAL A 103 9.14 -7.67 1.80
CA VAL A 103 8.89 -9.11 1.64
C VAL A 103 10.19 -9.86 1.40
N SER A 104 11.06 -9.36 0.51
CA SER A 104 12.39 -9.93 0.27
C SER A 104 13.21 -10.01 1.56
N SER A 105 13.21 -8.94 2.34
CA SER A 105 13.93 -8.88 3.62
C SER A 105 13.34 -9.81 4.67
N TYR A 106 12.02 -10.02 4.71
CA TYR A 106 11.40 -11.03 5.59
C TYR A 106 11.82 -12.44 5.19
N HIS A 107 11.84 -12.78 3.90
CA HIS A 107 12.38 -14.08 3.45
C HIS A 107 13.82 -14.30 3.91
N ILE A 108 14.68 -13.28 3.80
CA ILE A 108 16.06 -13.35 4.30
C ILE A 108 16.10 -13.51 5.81
N ALA A 109 15.27 -12.76 6.55
CA ALA A 109 15.26 -12.79 8.01
C ALA A 109 14.86 -14.15 8.58
N TYR A 110 14.01 -14.89 7.86
CA TYR A 110 13.54 -16.23 8.25
C TYR A 110 14.29 -17.38 7.54
N SER A 111 15.29 -17.07 6.68
CA SER A 111 16.09 -18.10 6.01
C SER A 111 17.05 -18.81 6.98
N ASN A 112 17.50 -20.03 6.60
CA ASN A 112 18.62 -20.74 7.25
C ASN A 112 18.42 -21.17 8.71
N ASN A 113 17.20 -21.46 9.15
CA ASN A 113 16.86 -21.88 10.53
C ASN A 113 17.36 -20.93 11.64
N SER A 114 17.74 -19.70 11.28
CA SER A 114 18.14 -18.66 12.22
C SER A 114 17.41 -17.37 11.91
N TYR A 115 16.64 -16.87 12.89
CA TYR A 115 15.98 -15.59 12.77
C TYR A 115 16.99 -14.44 12.86
N ASN A 116 16.99 -13.55 11.85
CA ASN A 116 17.81 -12.35 11.84
C ASN A 116 16.97 -11.12 12.22
N GLU A 117 17.13 -10.65 13.46
CA GLU A 117 16.36 -9.54 14.02
C GLU A 117 16.60 -8.21 13.27
N TYR A 118 17.84 -7.95 12.84
CA TYR A 118 18.18 -6.71 12.13
C TYR A 118 17.52 -6.66 10.75
N THR A 119 17.56 -7.75 10.01
CA THR A 119 16.91 -7.85 8.71
C THR A 119 15.39 -7.78 8.85
N ALA A 120 14.82 -8.40 9.89
CA ALA A 120 13.39 -8.30 10.18
C ALA A 120 12.96 -6.87 10.59
N ALA A 121 13.81 -6.14 11.31
CA ALA A 121 13.53 -4.73 11.64
C ALA A 121 13.55 -3.84 10.38
N TYR A 122 14.49 -4.06 9.47
CA TYR A 122 14.55 -3.38 8.19
C TYR A 122 13.33 -3.71 7.31
N ALA A 123 12.94 -4.99 7.24
CA ALA A 123 11.72 -5.42 6.55
C ALA A 123 10.48 -4.70 7.08
N LYS A 124 10.32 -4.62 8.41
CA LYS A 124 9.21 -3.93 9.06
C LYS A 124 9.18 -2.44 8.73
N GLU A 125 10.34 -1.79 8.64
CA GLU A 125 10.41 -0.37 8.28
C GLU A 125 9.91 -0.15 6.85
N ASN A 126 10.38 -0.94 5.88
CA ASN A 126 9.90 -0.86 4.49
C ASN A 126 8.41 -1.19 4.37
N TYR A 127 7.92 -2.19 5.09
CA TYR A 127 6.49 -2.49 5.19
C TYR A 127 5.69 -1.26 5.65
N SER A 128 6.15 -0.59 6.71
CA SER A 128 5.49 0.61 7.22
C SER A 128 5.50 1.76 6.20
N ARG A 129 6.61 1.93 5.46
CA ARG A 129 6.73 2.93 4.40
C ARG A 129 5.76 2.66 3.26
N ALA A 130 5.62 1.40 2.83
CA ALA A 130 4.67 1.01 1.81
C ALA A 130 3.24 1.40 2.17
N TYR A 131 2.80 1.02 3.39
CA TYR A 131 1.46 1.38 3.88
C TYR A 131 1.25 2.88 4.03
N LYS A 132 2.27 3.63 4.46
CA LYS A 132 2.18 5.08 4.57
C LYS A 132 1.88 5.72 3.21
N ARG A 133 2.52 5.27 2.10
CA ARG A 133 2.22 5.75 0.74
C ARG A 133 0.77 5.48 0.33
N VAL A 134 0.31 4.27 0.58
CA VAL A 134 -1.10 3.92 0.30
C VAL A 134 -2.08 4.78 1.10
N GLN A 135 -1.82 5.02 2.38
CA GLN A 135 -2.67 5.89 3.22
C GLN A 135 -2.74 7.31 2.67
N ILE A 136 -1.63 7.85 2.17
CA ILE A 136 -1.56 9.15 1.54
C ILE A 136 -2.40 9.18 0.26
N ILE A 137 -2.26 8.18 -0.61
CA ILE A 137 -3.06 8.06 -1.83
C ILE A 137 -4.55 8.03 -1.50
N ILE A 138 -4.94 7.20 -0.52
CA ILE A 138 -6.35 7.10 -0.10
C ILE A 138 -6.86 8.44 0.44
N ALA A 139 -6.05 9.18 1.23
CA ALA A 139 -6.42 10.50 1.73
C ALA A 139 -6.69 11.47 0.57
N PHE A 140 -5.79 11.55 -0.41
CA PHE A 140 -5.99 12.39 -1.60
C PHE A 140 -7.26 12.01 -2.38
N LEU A 141 -7.52 10.72 -2.57
CA LEU A 141 -8.73 10.24 -3.25
C LEU A 141 -10.02 10.61 -2.50
N HIS A 142 -9.93 10.88 -1.20
CA HIS A 142 -11.04 11.39 -0.37
C HIS A 142 -11.10 12.93 -0.33
N GLY A 143 -10.14 13.63 -0.95
CA GLY A 143 -10.04 15.08 -0.90
C GLY A 143 -9.39 15.61 0.36
N ASP A 144 -8.76 14.75 1.15
CA ASP A 144 -8.00 15.14 2.34
C ASP A 144 -6.54 15.41 1.95
N VAL A 145 -5.97 16.51 2.43
CA VAL A 145 -4.53 16.76 2.30
C VAL A 145 -3.85 16.30 3.58
N PRO A 146 -2.99 15.27 3.53
CA PRO A 146 -2.30 14.80 4.73
C PRO A 146 -1.37 15.89 5.30
N ASP A 147 -1.45 16.12 6.62
CA ASP A 147 -0.62 17.11 7.34
C ASP A 147 0.87 16.69 7.49
N ASP A 148 1.32 15.65 6.79
CA ASP A 148 2.65 15.07 6.96
C ASP A 148 3.69 15.85 6.14
N ALA A 149 4.59 16.54 6.85
CA ALA A 149 5.66 17.39 6.32
C ALA A 149 6.74 16.66 5.46
N ASP A 150 6.64 15.35 5.29
CA ASP A 150 7.58 14.53 4.51
C ASP A 150 7.18 14.35 3.03
N LEU A 151 6.08 15.00 2.60
CA LEU A 151 5.63 14.96 1.22
C LEU A 151 5.94 16.29 0.54
N THR A 152 6.95 16.30 -0.30
CA THR A 152 7.14 17.36 -1.28
C THR A 152 6.43 16.94 -2.57
N VAL A 153 5.20 17.44 -2.76
CA VAL A 153 4.51 17.30 -4.05
C VAL A 153 4.99 18.45 -4.92
N GLU A 154 5.87 18.16 -5.87
CA GLU A 154 6.23 19.12 -6.91
C GLU A 154 5.12 19.13 -7.97
N TYR A 155 4.27 20.14 -7.93
CA TYR A 155 3.37 20.43 -9.04
C TYR A 155 4.23 21.00 -10.18
N SER A 156 4.37 20.26 -11.26
CA SER A 156 4.87 20.84 -12.50
C SER A 156 3.74 21.68 -13.11
N ASP A 157 3.72 22.97 -12.81
CA ASP A 157 2.91 23.92 -13.57
C ASP A 157 3.39 23.86 -15.03
N HIS A 158 2.62 23.20 -15.88
CA HIS A 158 2.72 23.40 -17.32
C HIS A 158 2.11 24.78 -17.60
N ASP A 159 2.94 25.80 -17.42
CA ASP A 159 2.66 27.12 -18.00
C ASP A 159 2.69 26.98 -19.51
N ASP A 160 1.51 26.78 -20.09
CA ASP A 160 1.26 27.10 -21.49
C ASP A 160 1.45 28.61 -21.67
N ALA A 161 2.69 29.02 -21.95
CA ALA A 161 2.97 30.38 -22.40
C ALA A 161 2.32 30.55 -23.77
N PRO A 162 1.45 31.57 -23.97
CA PRO A 162 0.91 31.85 -25.27
C PRO A 162 2.04 32.35 -26.19
N ASP A 163 2.20 31.68 -27.33
CA ASP A 163 3.07 32.06 -28.42
C ASP A 163 2.61 33.43 -28.97
N GLU A 164 3.31 34.50 -28.60
CA GLU A 164 3.17 35.82 -29.21
C GLU A 164 4.06 35.91 -30.43
N SER A 165 3.45 35.87 -31.60
CA SER A 165 4.03 36.35 -32.83
C SER A 165 2.99 36.93 -33.77
#